data_101d522eff450caa4036ca42b830ac3b
#
_entry.id   101d522eff450caa4036ca42b830ac3b
#
_cell.length_a   1.000
_cell.length_b   1.000
_cell.length_c   1.000
_cell.angle_alpha   90.00
_cell.angle_beta   90.00
_cell.angle_gamma   90.00
#
_symmetry.space_group_name_H-M   'P 1'
#
loop_
_entity.id
_entity.type
_entity.pdbx_description
1 polymer ?
#
loop_
_entity_poly.entity_id
_entity_poly.type
_entity_poly.pdbx_seq_one_letter_code
_entity_poly.pdbx_strand_id
1 'polypeptide(L)'
;MLPVYEWDTGRYLTDIPQVRETWSTIGNMNEHSLIIGETTYGGRPELEDSTGRMDYGSLIYITLQRAKTAREAIGVIAELADTYGYASSGESFSIADPDEAWIMEVIGKGFEPDGKGGNARKGIVWVARRIPDGYVSGHANQARITTFPLDDPDNCLYSPDVISFAREMGHYEGPDLSLIHIS
;
A
#
# COMPACT_ATOMS: atom_id res chain seq x y z
N MET A 1 -21.03 9.75 -3.15
CA MET A 1 -20.29 8.57 -3.58
C MET A 1 -19.21 9.03 -4.54
N LEU A 2 -18.06 8.37 -4.52
CA LEU A 2 -16.92 8.59 -5.43
C LEU A 2 -16.80 7.34 -6.32
N PRO A 3 -16.97 7.45 -7.64
CA PRO A 3 -16.74 6.33 -8.54
C PRO A 3 -15.23 6.04 -8.64
N VAL A 4 -14.88 4.76 -8.56
CA VAL A 4 -13.49 4.28 -8.65
C VAL A 4 -13.33 3.56 -9.98
N TYR A 5 -12.28 3.92 -10.69
CA TYR A 5 -11.92 3.34 -11.97
C TYR A 5 -10.50 2.77 -11.91
N GLU A 6 -10.29 1.67 -12.61
CA GLU A 6 -8.95 1.12 -12.85
C GLU A 6 -8.12 2.14 -13.64
N TRP A 7 -6.92 2.41 -13.16
CA TRP A 7 -6.08 3.49 -13.68
C TRP A 7 -5.71 3.30 -15.16
N ASP A 8 -5.25 2.10 -15.52
CA ASP A 8 -4.71 1.85 -16.86
C ASP A 8 -5.78 1.74 -17.94
N THR A 9 -6.95 1.21 -17.61
CA THR A 9 -7.99 0.89 -18.61
C THR A 9 -9.21 1.81 -18.54
N GLY A 10 -9.37 2.55 -17.42
CA GLY A 10 -10.58 3.31 -17.15
C GLY A 10 -11.81 2.45 -16.86
N ARG A 11 -11.64 1.17 -16.59
CA ARG A 11 -12.74 0.27 -16.25
C ARG A 11 -13.33 0.65 -14.90
N TYR A 12 -14.64 0.78 -14.81
CA TYR A 12 -15.33 1.03 -13.55
C TYR A 12 -15.13 -0.16 -12.58
N LEU A 13 -14.73 0.11 -11.37
CA LEU A 13 -14.50 -0.87 -10.31
C LEU A 13 -15.62 -0.87 -9.27
N THR A 14 -15.93 0.29 -8.71
CA THR A 14 -16.92 0.41 -7.64
C THR A 14 -17.26 1.88 -7.34
N ASP A 15 -18.24 2.09 -6.44
CA ASP A 15 -18.47 3.36 -5.76
C ASP A 15 -18.07 3.24 -4.28
N ILE A 16 -17.35 4.23 -3.78
CA ILE A 16 -17.01 4.33 -2.35
C ILE A 16 -17.61 5.58 -1.71
N PRO A 17 -17.82 5.63 -0.41
CA PRO A 17 -18.19 6.85 0.29
C PRO A 17 -17.13 7.94 0.10
N GLN A 18 -17.55 9.14 -0.36
CA GLN A 18 -16.65 10.28 -0.38
C GLN A 18 -16.59 10.91 1.02
N VAL A 19 -15.39 11.31 1.42
CA VAL A 19 -15.20 12.06 2.66
C VAL A 19 -15.80 13.47 2.56
N ARG A 20 -16.03 14.11 3.72
CA ARG A 20 -16.67 15.44 3.76
C ARG A 20 -15.80 16.53 3.15
N GLU A 21 -14.50 16.46 3.34
CA GLU A 21 -13.50 17.37 2.81
C GLU A 21 -12.49 16.60 1.98
N THR A 22 -12.10 17.17 0.85
CA THR A 22 -11.06 16.62 -0.02
C THR A 22 -10.06 17.70 -0.38
N TRP A 23 -8.80 17.30 -0.59
CA TRP A 23 -7.74 18.21 -0.99
C TRP A 23 -7.64 18.30 -2.50
N SER A 24 -7.29 19.48 -2.99
CA SER A 24 -7.03 19.71 -4.40
C SER A 24 -5.77 18.98 -4.83
N THR A 25 -5.83 18.29 -5.97
CA THR A 25 -4.72 17.50 -6.51
C THR A 25 -4.32 17.99 -7.89
N ILE A 26 -3.03 17.90 -8.19
CA ILE A 26 -2.48 18.09 -9.53
C ILE A 26 -1.42 17.00 -9.79
N GLY A 27 -1.69 16.14 -10.78
CA GLY A 27 -0.85 14.96 -10.98
C GLY A 27 -0.75 14.15 -9.68
N ASN A 28 0.48 13.88 -9.26
CA ASN A 28 0.81 13.08 -8.08
C ASN A 28 1.03 13.90 -6.81
N MET A 29 0.54 15.12 -6.73
CA MET A 29 0.70 16.02 -5.60
C MET A 29 -0.63 16.66 -5.17
N ASN A 30 -0.79 16.95 -3.88
CA ASN A 30 -1.91 17.74 -3.37
C ASN A 30 -1.47 19.12 -2.84
N GLU A 31 -2.44 19.95 -2.43
CA GLU A 31 -2.23 21.31 -1.92
C GLU A 31 -1.44 21.39 -0.60
N HIS A 32 -1.25 20.27 0.11
CA HIS A 32 -0.39 20.16 1.29
C HIS A 32 1.05 19.76 0.95
N SER A 33 1.42 19.73 -0.33
CA SER A 33 2.72 19.25 -0.82
C SER A 33 2.98 17.76 -0.52
N LEU A 34 1.93 16.98 -0.25
CA LEU A 34 2.02 15.53 -0.20
C LEU A 34 2.15 15.01 -1.63
N ILE A 35 3.16 14.18 -1.86
CA ILE A 35 3.48 13.57 -3.15
C ILE A 35 3.43 12.05 -3.00
N ILE A 36 2.81 11.36 -3.95
CA ILE A 36 2.82 9.89 -4.03
C ILE A 36 3.19 9.47 -5.44
N GLY A 37 4.33 8.81 -5.59
CA GLY A 37 4.73 8.10 -6.81
C GLY A 37 4.74 6.61 -6.57
N GLU A 38 4.83 5.82 -7.64
CA GLU A 38 4.85 4.36 -7.54
C GLU A 38 5.80 3.71 -8.54
N THR A 39 6.07 2.42 -8.31
CA THR A 39 6.68 1.51 -9.27
C THR A 39 6.28 0.08 -8.94
N THR A 40 5.74 -0.62 -9.93
CA THR A 40 5.33 -2.02 -9.81
C THR A 40 6.54 -2.93 -9.74
N TYR A 41 6.66 -3.76 -8.71
CA TYR A 41 7.71 -4.78 -8.62
C TYR A 41 7.21 -6.21 -8.93
N GLY A 42 5.90 -6.38 -9.15
CA GLY A 42 5.27 -7.66 -9.45
C GLY A 42 4.98 -8.47 -8.19
N GLY A 43 5.97 -9.21 -7.71
CA GLY A 43 5.80 -10.10 -6.56
C GLY A 43 5.25 -11.46 -6.96
N ARG A 44 4.54 -12.13 -6.05
CA ARG A 44 4.01 -13.48 -6.21
C ARG A 44 2.62 -13.46 -6.83
N PRO A 45 2.40 -14.05 -8.02
CA PRO A 45 1.08 -14.01 -8.69
C PRO A 45 -0.06 -14.60 -7.86
N GLU A 46 0.22 -15.59 -7.01
CA GLU A 46 -0.78 -16.19 -6.12
C GLU A 46 -1.32 -15.24 -5.03
N LEU A 47 -0.65 -14.10 -4.82
CA LEU A 47 -1.08 -13.07 -3.88
C LEU A 47 -1.93 -11.96 -4.52
N GLU A 48 -2.15 -12.00 -5.82
CA GLU A 48 -3.04 -11.07 -6.50
C GLU A 48 -4.52 -11.41 -6.22
N ASP A 49 -5.32 -10.38 -5.93
CA ASP A 49 -6.77 -10.51 -5.76
C ASP A 49 -7.51 -9.82 -6.90
N SER A 50 -7.87 -10.57 -7.93
CA SER A 50 -8.63 -10.06 -9.08
C SER A 50 -10.04 -9.57 -8.74
N THR A 51 -10.53 -9.81 -7.53
CA THR A 51 -11.83 -9.33 -7.03
C THR A 51 -11.73 -8.01 -6.29
N GLY A 52 -10.52 -7.54 -6.03
CA GLY A 52 -10.24 -6.25 -5.39
C GLY A 52 -10.87 -5.08 -6.15
N ARG A 53 -11.14 -4.00 -5.45
CA ARG A 53 -11.81 -2.79 -5.96
C ARG A 53 -10.89 -1.57 -5.94
N MET A 54 -9.65 -1.73 -5.55
CA MET A 54 -8.60 -0.70 -5.59
C MET A 54 -7.43 -1.22 -6.39
N ASP A 55 -6.96 -0.45 -7.33
CA ASP A 55 -5.67 -0.63 -7.98
C ASP A 55 -4.66 0.42 -7.47
N TYR A 56 -3.40 0.34 -7.89
CA TYR A 56 -2.35 1.24 -7.43
C TYR A 56 -2.69 2.72 -7.72
N GLY A 57 -3.22 3.01 -8.91
CA GLY A 57 -3.56 4.38 -9.30
C GLY A 57 -4.74 4.95 -8.52
N SER A 58 -5.81 4.16 -8.30
CA SER A 58 -6.93 4.59 -7.46
C SER A 58 -6.51 4.81 -6.01
N LEU A 59 -5.59 3.99 -5.47
CA LEU A 59 -5.00 4.24 -4.15
C LEU A 59 -4.27 5.59 -4.11
N ILE A 60 -3.48 5.95 -5.13
CA ILE A 60 -2.75 7.22 -5.19
C ILE A 60 -3.72 8.41 -5.17
N TYR A 61 -4.63 8.50 -6.15
CA TYR A 61 -5.44 9.71 -6.28
C TYR A 61 -6.46 9.89 -5.14
N ILE A 62 -7.02 8.79 -4.62
CA ILE A 62 -7.95 8.85 -3.49
C ILE A 62 -7.20 9.25 -2.21
N THR A 63 -6.00 8.71 -2.00
CA THR A 63 -5.17 9.06 -0.84
C THR A 63 -4.76 10.53 -0.88
N LEU A 64 -4.34 11.05 -2.04
CA LEU A 64 -4.00 12.48 -2.19
C LEU A 64 -5.19 13.40 -1.88
N GLN A 65 -6.42 12.97 -2.12
CA GLN A 65 -7.62 13.72 -1.73
C GLN A 65 -7.90 13.67 -0.23
N ARG A 66 -7.37 12.72 0.53
CA ARG A 66 -7.76 12.43 1.91
C ARG A 66 -6.69 12.67 2.95
N ALA A 67 -5.40 12.61 2.58
CA ALA A 67 -4.26 12.76 3.47
C ALA A 67 -3.56 14.10 3.29
N LYS A 68 -2.95 14.61 4.36
CA LYS A 68 -2.12 15.83 4.37
C LYS A 68 -0.64 15.50 4.52
N THR A 69 -0.33 14.41 5.22
CA THR A 69 1.04 14.01 5.55
C THR A 69 1.36 12.64 5.00
N ALA A 70 2.65 12.32 4.89
CA ALA A 70 3.11 11.02 4.44
C ALA A 70 2.61 9.88 5.34
N ARG A 71 2.58 10.07 6.66
CA ARG A 71 2.07 9.07 7.60
C ARG A 71 0.55 8.86 7.48
N GLU A 72 -0.22 9.94 7.30
CA GLU A 72 -1.65 9.83 7.00
C GLU A 72 -1.88 9.08 5.69
N ALA A 73 -1.08 9.34 4.66
CA ALA A 73 -1.17 8.66 3.38
C ALA A 73 -0.95 7.15 3.49
N ILE A 74 0.07 6.71 4.24
CA ILE A 74 0.33 5.29 4.52
C ILE A 74 -0.91 4.65 5.16
N GLY A 75 -1.50 5.30 6.16
CA GLY A 75 -2.72 4.81 6.82
C GLY A 75 -3.93 4.72 5.88
N VAL A 76 -4.14 5.74 5.04
CA VAL A 76 -5.26 5.78 4.08
C VAL A 76 -5.10 4.70 3.00
N ILE A 77 -3.89 4.49 2.46
CA ILE A 77 -3.60 3.41 1.50
C ILE A 77 -3.97 2.05 2.12
N ALA A 78 -3.49 1.78 3.33
CA ALA A 78 -3.76 0.53 4.03
C ALA A 78 -5.27 0.33 4.28
N GLU A 79 -5.97 1.34 4.78
CA GLU A 79 -7.42 1.31 5.05
C GLU A 79 -8.24 1.05 3.79
N LEU A 80 -7.93 1.73 2.69
CA LEU A 80 -8.62 1.57 1.42
C LEU A 80 -8.44 0.15 0.87
N ALA A 81 -7.19 -0.36 0.87
CA ALA A 81 -6.89 -1.70 0.39
C ALA A 81 -7.56 -2.78 1.25
N ASP A 82 -7.53 -2.65 2.57
CA ASP A 82 -8.19 -3.61 3.48
C ASP A 82 -9.71 -3.57 3.36
N THR A 83 -10.28 -2.37 3.18
CA THR A 83 -11.74 -2.22 3.08
C THR A 83 -12.29 -2.73 1.77
N TYR A 84 -11.64 -2.40 0.65
CA TYR A 84 -12.19 -2.62 -0.69
C TYR A 84 -11.47 -3.73 -1.48
N GLY A 85 -10.35 -4.27 -0.96
CA GLY A 85 -9.50 -5.24 -1.66
C GLY A 85 -8.57 -4.57 -2.66
N TYR A 86 -7.42 -5.20 -2.90
CA TYR A 86 -6.37 -4.70 -3.76
C TYR A 86 -6.19 -5.60 -4.98
N ALA A 87 -6.34 -5.06 -6.18
CA ALA A 87 -6.43 -5.80 -7.43
C ALA A 87 -5.17 -5.73 -8.31
N SER A 88 -4.11 -5.07 -7.84
CA SER A 88 -2.85 -5.01 -8.57
C SER A 88 -1.83 -5.99 -7.99
N SER A 89 -0.73 -6.17 -8.71
CA SER A 89 0.47 -6.89 -8.24
C SER A 89 1.21 -6.07 -7.16
N GLY A 90 2.38 -6.53 -6.72
CA GLY A 90 3.15 -5.82 -5.69
C GLY A 90 3.63 -4.44 -6.15
N GLU A 91 3.45 -3.43 -5.29
CA GLU A 91 3.77 -2.02 -5.56
C GLU A 91 4.67 -1.44 -4.49
N SER A 92 5.57 -0.57 -4.95
CA SER A 92 6.35 0.33 -4.11
C SER A 92 5.86 1.76 -4.27
N PHE A 93 5.29 2.34 -3.23
CA PHE A 93 4.92 3.76 -3.19
C PHE A 93 6.06 4.59 -2.60
N SER A 94 6.47 5.65 -3.33
CA SER A 94 7.29 6.73 -2.79
C SER A 94 6.36 7.82 -2.28
N ILE A 95 6.35 8.06 -0.98
CA ILE A 95 5.43 8.99 -0.32
C ILE A 95 6.26 10.05 0.37
N ALA A 96 6.01 11.32 0.09
CA ALA A 96 6.74 12.42 0.72
C ALA A 96 5.83 13.61 1.01
N ASP A 97 6.09 14.27 2.11
CA ASP A 97 5.55 15.57 2.48
C ASP A 97 6.73 16.55 2.76
N PRO A 98 6.49 17.79 3.20
CA PRO A 98 7.57 18.74 3.51
C PRO A 98 8.55 18.30 4.60
N ASP A 99 8.16 17.37 5.46
CA ASP A 99 8.90 17.00 6.68
C ASP A 99 9.58 15.65 6.57
N GLU A 100 9.01 14.68 5.83
CA GLU A 100 9.54 13.33 5.74
C GLU A 100 9.25 12.64 4.40
N ALA A 101 10.08 11.64 4.07
CA ALA A 101 9.91 10.78 2.91
C ALA A 101 9.91 9.31 3.31
N TRP A 102 9.06 8.51 2.65
CA TRP A 102 8.84 7.10 2.93
C TRP A 102 8.84 6.27 1.66
N ILE A 103 9.27 5.03 1.78
CA ILE A 103 8.96 3.96 0.82
C ILE A 103 7.97 3.03 1.50
N MET A 104 6.84 2.75 0.86
CA MET A 104 5.87 1.76 1.31
C MET A 104 5.76 0.66 0.25
N GLU A 105 6.09 -0.56 0.61
CA GLU A 105 5.93 -1.74 -0.25
C GLU A 105 4.71 -2.53 0.18
N VAL A 106 3.87 -2.87 -0.78
CA VAL A 106 2.59 -3.56 -0.56
C VAL A 106 2.44 -4.76 -1.49
N ILE A 107 1.77 -5.79 -1.01
CA ILE A 107 1.33 -6.92 -1.84
C ILE A 107 -0.01 -7.42 -1.32
N GLY A 108 -0.86 -7.92 -2.21
CA GLY A 108 -2.15 -8.53 -1.86
C GLY A 108 -2.00 -9.78 -1.01
N LYS A 109 -3.11 -10.26 -0.48
CA LYS A 109 -3.18 -11.51 0.31
C LYS A 109 -3.71 -12.70 -0.49
N GLY A 110 -3.89 -12.53 -1.81
CA GLY A 110 -4.46 -13.54 -2.68
C GLY A 110 -5.98 -13.66 -2.54
N PHE A 111 -6.52 -14.71 -3.14
CA PHE A 111 -7.96 -14.95 -3.15
C PHE A 111 -8.32 -16.22 -2.37
N GLU A 112 -9.19 -16.08 -1.40
CA GLU A 112 -9.82 -17.19 -0.69
C GLU A 112 -11.34 -16.98 -0.66
N PRO A 113 -12.16 -17.90 -1.21
CA PRO A 113 -13.60 -17.73 -1.24
C PRO A 113 -14.20 -17.61 0.18
N ASP A 114 -15.00 -16.58 0.43
CA ASP A 114 -15.72 -16.39 1.71
C ASP A 114 -17.04 -17.17 1.78
N GLY A 115 -17.38 -17.95 0.75
CA GLY A 115 -18.64 -18.67 0.63
C GLY A 115 -19.87 -17.78 0.33
N LYS A 116 -19.68 -16.47 0.17
CA LYS A 116 -20.73 -15.47 -0.11
C LYS A 116 -20.49 -14.70 -1.41
N GLY A 117 -19.47 -15.10 -2.17
CA GLY A 117 -19.08 -14.48 -3.44
C GLY A 117 -18.01 -13.39 -3.30
N GLY A 118 -17.37 -13.27 -2.15
CA GLY A 118 -16.27 -12.36 -1.85
C GLY A 118 -14.98 -13.08 -1.53
N ASN A 119 -13.96 -12.29 -1.15
CA ASN A 119 -12.64 -12.75 -0.73
C ASN A 119 -12.50 -12.67 0.79
N ALA A 120 -12.25 -13.81 1.47
CA ALA A 120 -11.99 -13.89 2.90
C ALA A 120 -10.63 -13.30 3.30
N ARG A 121 -9.65 -13.28 2.39
CA ARG A 121 -8.30 -12.73 2.58
C ARG A 121 -8.12 -11.31 2.00
N LYS A 122 -9.19 -10.59 1.78
CA LYS A 122 -9.15 -9.24 1.23
C LYS A 122 -8.16 -8.34 1.97
N GLY A 123 -7.43 -7.50 1.23
CA GLY A 123 -6.48 -6.54 1.77
C GLY A 123 -5.04 -6.76 1.31
N ILE A 124 -4.13 -6.14 2.03
CA ILE A 124 -2.69 -6.15 1.74
C ILE A 124 -1.87 -6.48 2.99
N VAL A 125 -0.68 -7.03 2.77
CA VAL A 125 0.43 -6.89 3.72
C VAL A 125 1.39 -5.84 3.20
N TRP A 126 1.98 -5.08 4.12
CA TRP A 126 2.82 -3.96 3.73
C TRP A 126 3.85 -3.60 4.80
N VAL A 127 4.93 -2.96 4.35
CA VAL A 127 5.93 -2.31 5.20
C VAL A 127 6.26 -0.95 4.62
N ALA A 128 6.36 0.06 5.46
CA ALA A 128 6.81 1.40 5.11
C ALA A 128 8.07 1.76 5.91
N ARG A 129 9.10 2.25 5.20
CA ARG A 129 10.36 2.70 5.79
C ARG A 129 10.58 4.18 5.52
N ARG A 130 10.84 4.96 6.58
CA ARG A 130 11.26 6.36 6.46
C ARG A 130 12.66 6.42 5.85
N ILE A 131 12.87 7.32 4.93
CA ILE A 131 14.17 7.65 4.39
C ILE A 131 14.83 8.63 5.35
N PRO A 132 15.99 8.30 5.95
CA PRO A 132 16.66 9.19 6.88
C PRO A 132 17.08 10.51 6.23
N ASP A 133 17.10 11.59 7.00
CA ASP A 133 17.52 12.90 6.52
C ASP A 133 18.95 12.83 5.95
N GLY A 134 19.17 13.47 4.82
CA GLY A 134 20.44 13.43 4.09
C GLY A 134 20.66 12.18 3.22
N TYR A 135 19.71 11.24 3.19
CA TYR A 135 19.77 10.08 2.32
C TYR A 135 18.86 10.24 1.11
N VAL A 136 19.12 9.46 0.08
CA VAL A 136 18.29 9.33 -1.11
C VAL A 136 17.94 7.87 -1.31
N SER A 137 16.70 7.62 -1.73
CA SER A 137 16.26 6.29 -2.16
C SER A 137 15.78 6.34 -3.59
N GLY A 138 15.97 5.26 -4.31
CA GLY A 138 15.50 5.09 -5.68
C GLY A 138 15.27 3.62 -5.97
N HIS A 139 14.19 3.34 -6.67
CA HIS A 139 13.82 1.99 -7.08
C HIS A 139 13.13 2.05 -8.44
N ALA A 140 13.26 0.97 -9.19
CA ALA A 140 12.62 0.80 -10.49
C ALA A 140 12.22 -0.67 -10.64
N ASN A 141 10.94 -0.96 -10.52
CA ASN A 141 10.34 -2.30 -10.64
C ASN A 141 11.03 -3.37 -9.76
N GLN A 142 11.40 -2.98 -8.55
CA GLN A 142 12.02 -3.88 -7.57
C GLN A 142 11.59 -3.51 -6.15
N ALA A 143 11.21 -4.50 -5.35
CA ALA A 143 11.11 -4.36 -3.90
C ALA A 143 12.50 -4.09 -3.31
N ARG A 144 12.62 -3.16 -2.37
CA ARG A 144 13.88 -2.71 -1.76
C ARG A 144 13.94 -2.98 -0.27
N ILE A 145 12.78 -3.14 0.37
CA ILE A 145 12.71 -3.43 1.80
C ILE A 145 12.92 -4.93 2.00
N THR A 146 14.13 -5.32 2.38
CA THR A 146 14.48 -6.74 2.65
C THR A 146 14.45 -7.05 4.14
N THR A 147 14.66 -6.04 4.98
CA THR A 147 14.62 -6.14 6.44
C THR A 147 14.03 -4.89 7.04
N PHE A 148 13.34 -5.02 8.17
CA PHE A 148 12.78 -3.88 8.87
C PHE A 148 12.69 -4.12 10.38
N PRO A 149 12.85 -3.06 11.21
CA PRO A 149 12.71 -3.17 12.65
C PRO A 149 11.24 -3.28 13.07
N LEU A 150 10.96 -4.05 14.13
CA LEU A 150 9.63 -4.21 14.70
C LEU A 150 9.34 -3.22 15.84
N ASP A 151 10.35 -2.55 16.36
CA ASP A 151 10.33 -1.70 17.56
C ASP A 151 10.74 -0.25 17.30
N ASP A 152 10.64 0.22 16.04
CA ASP A 152 11.01 1.58 15.63
C ASP A 152 9.85 2.28 14.88
N PRO A 153 8.74 2.63 15.56
CA PRO A 153 7.56 3.22 14.91
C PRO A 153 7.83 4.62 14.34
N ASP A 154 8.91 5.28 14.72
CA ASP A 154 9.29 6.57 14.15
C ASP A 154 9.84 6.43 12.72
N ASN A 155 10.45 5.29 12.40
CA ASN A 155 11.10 5.06 11.10
C ASN A 155 10.58 3.84 10.34
N CYS A 156 9.70 3.04 10.95
CA CYS A 156 9.14 1.85 10.33
C CYS A 156 7.68 1.63 10.75
N LEU A 157 6.81 1.52 9.76
CA LEU A 157 5.40 1.14 9.93
C LEU A 157 5.14 -0.14 9.12
N TYR A 158 4.24 -1.00 9.58
CA TYR A 158 3.93 -2.24 8.88
C TYR A 158 2.53 -2.77 9.24
N SER A 159 1.97 -3.61 8.39
CA SER A 159 0.69 -4.26 8.69
C SER A 159 0.83 -5.21 9.87
N PRO A 160 -0.13 -5.25 10.81
CA PRO A 160 -0.03 -6.08 12.02
C PRO A 160 0.16 -7.57 11.75
N ASP A 161 -0.27 -8.01 10.59
CA ASP A 161 -0.27 -9.40 10.16
C ASP A 161 0.85 -9.77 9.18
N VAL A 162 1.77 -8.85 8.85
CA VAL A 162 2.82 -9.12 7.84
C VAL A 162 3.63 -10.38 8.16
N ILE A 163 3.98 -10.61 9.43
CA ILE A 163 4.76 -11.79 9.86
C ILE A 163 3.89 -13.05 9.90
N SER A 164 2.72 -12.96 10.52
CA SER A 164 1.82 -14.11 10.64
C SER A 164 1.33 -14.58 9.28
N PHE A 165 1.01 -13.66 8.38
CA PHE A 165 0.65 -13.95 7.00
C PHE A 165 1.80 -14.62 6.24
N ALA A 166 3.03 -14.07 6.33
CA ALA A 166 4.19 -14.65 5.67
C ALA A 166 4.47 -16.09 6.15
N ARG A 167 4.24 -16.38 7.44
CA ARG A 167 4.33 -17.74 7.99
C ARG A 167 3.22 -18.66 7.49
N GLU A 168 1.99 -18.19 7.51
CA GLU A 168 0.83 -18.94 7.01
C GLU A 168 1.02 -19.37 5.56
N MET A 169 1.57 -18.47 4.74
CA MET A 169 1.86 -18.74 3.33
C MET A 169 3.15 -19.53 3.09
N GLY A 170 3.89 -19.90 4.14
CA GLY A 170 5.16 -20.64 4.02
C GLY A 170 6.31 -19.80 3.45
N HIS A 171 6.21 -18.48 3.52
CA HIS A 171 7.24 -17.56 3.02
C HIS A 171 8.25 -17.15 4.09
N TYR A 172 7.97 -17.47 5.36
CA TYR A 172 8.85 -17.16 6.47
C TYR A 172 8.77 -18.23 7.57
N GLU A 173 9.93 -18.78 7.95
CA GLU A 173 10.06 -19.80 9.02
C GLU A 173 10.89 -19.32 10.22
N GLY A 174 11.39 -18.07 10.15
CA GLY A 174 12.26 -17.52 11.18
C GLY A 174 11.56 -17.15 12.50
N PRO A 175 12.32 -16.87 13.57
CA PRO A 175 11.76 -16.32 14.80
C PRO A 175 11.25 -14.87 14.58
N ASP A 176 10.38 -14.38 15.49
CA ASP A 176 10.02 -12.97 15.54
C ASP A 176 11.23 -12.14 15.96
N LEU A 177 12.02 -11.72 15.01
CA LEU A 177 13.18 -10.86 15.18
C LEU A 177 12.82 -9.44 14.80
N SER A 178 13.58 -8.47 15.32
CA SER A 178 13.45 -7.07 14.96
C SER A 178 13.75 -6.74 13.49
N LEU A 179 14.09 -7.75 12.68
CA LEU A 179 14.41 -7.63 11.26
C LEU A 179 13.82 -8.81 10.49
N ILE A 180 12.95 -8.56 9.51
CA ILE A 180 12.29 -9.58 8.70
C ILE A 180 12.50 -9.28 7.22
N HIS A 181 12.66 -10.34 6.44
CA HIS A 181 12.77 -10.29 4.99
C HIS A 181 11.41 -10.57 4.36
N ILE A 182 10.91 -9.68 3.49
CA ILE A 182 9.57 -9.78 2.87
C ILE A 182 9.58 -9.93 1.35
N SER A 183 10.72 -10.15 0.74
CA SER A 183 10.84 -10.30 -0.73
C SER A 183 10.69 -11.75 -1.18
#